data_079c8702ee5b3eb2be5fe13b8bade69e
#
_entry.id   079c8702ee5b3eb2be5fe13b8bade69e
#
_cell.length_a   1.000
_cell.length_b   1.000
_cell.length_c   1.000
_cell.angle_alpha   90.00
_cell.angle_beta   90.00
_cell.angle_gamma   90.00
#
_symmetry.space_group_name_H-M   'P 1'
#
loop_
_entity.id
_entity.type
_entity.pdbx_description
1 polymer ?
#
loop_
_entity_poly.entity_id
_entity_poly.type
_entity_poly.pdbx_seq_one_letter_code
_entity_poly.pdbx_strand_id
1 'polypeptide(L)'
;MKTNSIICGNSIEEIKNIDSESVHLILSDIPYGISLDTWDILHNNTNSSLLGTSPAQKKSSVFKKRGKPLNGWSEADKNMPIEYYNWCSTWAEEWLRVLKPGASCFVFAGRRFSHRCICAMEDAGFIFKDMIAWEKDAAAHRAQNVKVVFERRGDNENATKWKGWKLGNLRPLFEPILWFMKPYPIGGTLTDNIRLHSVGGYNEEYFKNNPLNNSGIEVCSNIIKCKTSQDDRGLHPAQKPVALMEFLINLTTVEGQVILDPFCGCGSTLVAAQNLNREYIGIELNPEYCKIISERLEEKTKA
;
A
#
# COMPACT_ATOMS: atom_id res chain seq x y z
N MET A 1 24.17 -6.64 -8.38
CA MET A 1 22.88 -6.05 -8.81
C MET A 1 23.04 -4.56 -9.14
N LYS A 2 22.36 -4.01 -10.16
CA LYS A 2 22.41 -2.57 -10.52
C LYS A 2 21.37 -1.82 -9.68
N THR A 3 21.81 -0.91 -8.83
CA THR A 3 20.97 0.04 -8.10
C THR A 3 20.64 1.28 -8.95
N ASN A 4 19.78 2.15 -8.45
CA ASN A 4 19.27 3.34 -9.13
C ASN A 4 18.69 2.98 -10.50
N SER A 5 17.82 1.96 -10.49
CA SER A 5 17.26 1.37 -11.70
C SER A 5 15.75 1.12 -11.59
N ILE A 6 15.11 1.18 -12.76
CA ILE A 6 13.72 0.83 -12.97
C ILE A 6 13.70 -0.41 -13.86
N ILE A 7 13.00 -1.45 -13.43
CA ILE A 7 12.79 -2.69 -14.17
C ILE A 7 11.34 -2.69 -14.67
N CYS A 8 11.17 -2.66 -15.98
CA CYS A 8 9.84 -2.75 -16.58
C CYS A 8 9.48 -4.21 -16.82
N GLY A 9 8.66 -4.78 -15.93
CA GLY A 9 8.32 -6.20 -15.98
C GLY A 9 7.40 -6.65 -14.84
N ASN A 10 7.09 -7.94 -14.84
CA ASN A 10 6.27 -8.53 -13.77
C ASN A 10 7.11 -8.68 -12.49
N SER A 11 6.68 -8.01 -11.42
CA SER A 11 7.38 -8.03 -10.14
C SER A 11 7.65 -9.44 -9.60
N ILE A 12 6.71 -10.38 -9.78
CA ILE A 12 6.85 -11.77 -9.31
C ILE A 12 8.02 -12.49 -10.00
N GLU A 13 8.31 -12.14 -11.27
CA GLU A 13 9.40 -12.73 -12.02
C GLU A 13 10.71 -11.95 -11.87
N GLU A 14 10.64 -10.63 -11.97
CA GLU A 14 11.83 -9.78 -11.97
C GLU A 14 12.56 -9.76 -10.63
N ILE A 15 11.83 -9.89 -9.51
CA ILE A 15 12.44 -9.93 -8.17
C ILE A 15 13.39 -11.12 -7.99
N LYS A 16 13.20 -12.21 -8.72
CA LYS A 16 14.09 -13.39 -8.69
C LYS A 16 15.51 -13.07 -9.13
N ASN A 17 15.69 -12.00 -9.92
CA ASN A 17 16.98 -11.52 -10.41
C ASN A 17 17.69 -10.59 -9.40
N ILE A 18 17.06 -10.26 -8.28
CA ILE A 18 17.66 -9.46 -7.20
C ILE A 18 18.42 -10.38 -6.24
N ASP A 19 19.64 -9.98 -5.86
CA ASP A 19 20.47 -10.77 -4.98
C ASP A 19 19.84 -10.94 -3.59
N SER A 20 20.01 -12.11 -2.98
CA SER A 20 19.57 -12.35 -1.60
C SER A 20 20.26 -11.39 -0.63
N GLU A 21 19.53 -10.93 0.39
CA GLU A 21 20.06 -10.09 1.49
C GLU A 21 20.77 -8.82 1.01
N SER A 22 20.32 -8.26 -0.11
CA SER A 22 20.88 -7.05 -0.73
C SER A 22 20.09 -5.77 -0.44
N VAL A 23 18.80 -5.91 -0.04
CA VAL A 23 17.87 -4.81 0.16
C VAL A 23 17.76 -4.44 1.63
N HIS A 24 17.80 -3.13 1.94
CA HIS A 24 17.74 -2.59 3.30
C HIS A 24 16.32 -2.23 3.74
N LEU A 25 15.43 -1.94 2.79
CA LEU A 25 14.02 -1.65 3.02
C LEU A 25 13.20 -2.03 1.80
N ILE A 26 12.08 -2.72 2.01
CA ILE A 26 10.99 -2.77 1.05
C ILE A 26 9.93 -1.76 1.49
N LEU A 27 9.52 -0.86 0.58
CA LEU A 27 8.45 0.11 0.78
C LEU A 27 7.55 0.11 -0.45
N SER A 28 6.36 -0.45 -0.34
CA SER A 28 5.51 -0.69 -1.50
C SER A 28 4.02 -0.46 -1.26
N ASP A 29 3.37 0.13 -2.26
CA ASP A 29 1.91 0.27 -2.34
C ASP A 29 1.36 -0.83 -3.25
N ILE A 30 1.06 -1.98 -2.64
CA ILE A 30 0.61 -3.15 -3.39
C ILE A 30 -0.83 -2.98 -3.95
N PRO A 31 -1.21 -3.68 -5.03
CA PRO A 31 -2.60 -3.78 -5.46
C PRO A 31 -3.53 -4.23 -4.33
N TYR A 32 -4.70 -3.56 -4.19
CA TYR A 32 -5.62 -3.79 -3.06
C TYR A 32 -6.66 -4.88 -3.32
N GLY A 33 -6.71 -5.41 -4.55
CA GLY A 33 -7.69 -6.44 -4.95
C GLY A 33 -9.13 -5.95 -4.91
N ILE A 34 -9.37 -4.67 -5.12
CA ILE A 34 -10.70 -4.04 -5.09
C ILE A 34 -11.20 -3.64 -6.48
N SER A 35 -10.54 -4.12 -7.53
CA SER A 35 -10.86 -3.85 -8.93
C SER A 35 -10.91 -2.35 -9.23
N LEU A 36 -9.92 -1.61 -8.78
CA LEU A 36 -9.78 -0.17 -9.03
C LEU A 36 -9.57 0.08 -10.52
N ASP A 37 -8.69 -0.72 -11.13
CA ASP A 37 -8.42 -0.80 -12.56
C ASP A 37 -7.99 -2.24 -12.91
N THR A 38 -7.59 -2.50 -14.15
CA THR A 38 -7.17 -3.83 -14.63
C THR A 38 -6.03 -4.43 -13.84
N TRP A 39 -5.07 -3.62 -13.42
CA TRP A 39 -3.92 -4.03 -12.59
C TRP A 39 -4.30 -4.41 -11.15
N ASP A 40 -5.47 -3.99 -10.66
CA ASP A 40 -5.97 -4.29 -9.30
C ASP A 40 -6.97 -5.46 -9.29
N ILE A 41 -7.11 -6.18 -10.40
CA ILE A 41 -7.94 -7.40 -10.51
C ILE A 41 -7.02 -8.60 -10.28
N LEU A 42 -6.98 -9.07 -9.04
CA LEU A 42 -6.08 -10.14 -8.57
C LEU A 42 -6.78 -11.51 -8.49
N HIS A 43 -7.90 -11.67 -9.20
CA HIS A 43 -8.70 -12.90 -9.20
C HIS A 43 -9.29 -13.18 -10.57
N ASN A 44 -9.43 -14.45 -10.90
CA ASN A 44 -10.05 -14.93 -12.14
C ASN A 44 -11.58 -15.02 -12.06
N ASN A 45 -12.17 -14.42 -11.04
CA ASN A 45 -13.58 -14.57 -10.72
C ASN A 45 -14.44 -13.58 -11.49
N THR A 46 -15.00 -14.00 -12.61
CA THR A 46 -15.84 -13.19 -13.50
C THR A 46 -17.28 -12.98 -12.96
N ASN A 47 -17.70 -13.73 -11.95
CA ASN A 47 -19.04 -13.68 -11.36
C ASN A 47 -19.10 -12.84 -10.07
N SER A 48 -18.00 -12.24 -9.67
CA SER A 48 -17.96 -11.38 -8.50
C SER A 48 -18.74 -10.08 -8.73
N SER A 49 -19.49 -9.66 -7.73
CA SER A 49 -20.16 -8.36 -7.72
C SER A 49 -19.20 -7.17 -7.75
N LEU A 50 -17.92 -7.37 -7.44
CA LEU A 50 -16.88 -6.35 -7.56
C LEU A 50 -16.56 -5.99 -9.00
N LEU A 51 -16.70 -6.94 -9.93
CA LEU A 51 -16.54 -6.71 -11.38
C LEU A 51 -17.79 -6.07 -12.01
N GLY A 52 -18.81 -5.87 -11.26
CA GLY A 52 -20.14 -5.27 -11.51
C GLY A 52 -20.46 -4.85 -12.93
N THR A 53 -21.47 -5.51 -13.51
CA THR A 53 -22.01 -5.22 -14.84
C THR A 53 -23.31 -4.40 -14.80
N SER A 54 -23.72 -3.90 -13.63
CA SER A 54 -24.97 -3.15 -13.50
C SER A 54 -24.94 -1.86 -14.34
N PRO A 55 -26.09 -1.37 -14.84
CA PRO A 55 -26.15 -0.12 -15.61
C PRO A 55 -25.57 1.09 -14.86
N ALA A 56 -25.66 1.10 -13.53
CA ALA A 56 -25.05 2.14 -12.69
C ALA A 56 -23.53 2.05 -12.65
N GLN A 57 -22.97 0.86 -12.81
CA GLN A 57 -21.52 0.62 -12.83
C GLN A 57 -20.93 0.87 -14.21
N LYS A 58 -21.68 0.63 -15.30
CA LYS A 58 -21.26 0.87 -16.68
C LYS A 58 -21.09 2.37 -17.03
N LYS A 59 -21.81 3.27 -16.35
CA LYS A 59 -21.88 4.72 -16.67
C LYS A 59 -20.84 5.57 -15.93
N SER A 60 -19.74 5.01 -15.42
CA SER A 60 -19.01 5.78 -14.45
C SER A 60 -17.49 5.58 -14.42
N SER A 61 -16.83 6.61 -13.86
CA SER A 61 -15.41 6.67 -13.55
C SER A 61 -14.90 5.46 -12.76
N VAL A 62 -13.59 5.25 -12.75
CA VAL A 62 -12.82 4.21 -12.04
C VAL A 62 -13.38 3.83 -10.67
N PHE A 63 -13.87 4.80 -9.90
CA PHE A 63 -14.44 4.57 -8.56
C PHE A 63 -15.80 3.87 -8.52
N LYS A 64 -16.47 3.66 -9.63
CA LYS A 64 -17.81 3.06 -9.68
C LYS A 64 -17.78 1.55 -9.98
N LYS A 65 -16.67 1.03 -10.44
CA LYS A 65 -16.46 -0.41 -10.55
C LYS A 65 -16.33 -1.12 -9.18
N ARG A 66 -16.18 -0.35 -8.11
CA ARG A 66 -16.18 -0.86 -6.72
C ARG A 66 -17.58 -1.27 -6.29
N GLY A 67 -18.12 -2.32 -6.89
CA GLY A 67 -19.39 -2.90 -6.48
C GLY A 67 -19.29 -3.51 -5.09
N LYS A 68 -20.29 -3.23 -4.22
CA LYS A 68 -20.61 -4.13 -3.12
C LYS A 68 -21.51 -5.23 -3.68
N PRO A 69 -21.52 -6.42 -3.08
CA PRO A 69 -22.52 -7.43 -3.38
C PRO A 69 -23.90 -6.78 -3.29
N LEU A 70 -24.59 -6.65 -4.41
CA LEU A 70 -25.93 -6.04 -4.45
C LEU A 70 -27.00 -7.01 -3.95
N ASN A 71 -26.75 -8.31 -4.08
CA ASN A 71 -27.67 -9.41 -3.81
C ASN A 71 -27.12 -10.44 -2.80
N GLY A 72 -26.28 -9.99 -1.86
CA GLY A 72 -25.62 -10.87 -0.89
C GLY A 72 -24.27 -11.39 -1.39
N TRP A 73 -23.72 -12.40 -0.71
CA TRP A 73 -22.42 -13.01 -1.03
C TRP A 73 -22.62 -14.24 -1.89
N SER A 74 -22.17 -14.16 -3.14
CA SER A 74 -21.99 -15.35 -3.99
C SER A 74 -20.78 -16.17 -3.52
N GLU A 75 -20.67 -17.43 -3.94
CA GLU A 75 -19.46 -18.23 -3.70
C GLU A 75 -18.21 -17.55 -4.30
N ALA A 76 -18.39 -16.90 -5.43
CA ALA A 76 -17.38 -16.09 -6.06
C ALA A 76 -16.88 -14.95 -5.15
N ASP A 77 -17.77 -14.23 -4.48
CA ASP A 77 -17.41 -13.14 -3.55
C ASP A 77 -16.71 -13.68 -2.29
N LYS A 78 -17.09 -14.88 -1.82
CA LYS A 78 -16.47 -15.54 -0.66
C LYS A 78 -15.02 -15.97 -0.93
N ASN A 79 -14.70 -16.31 -2.18
CA ASN A 79 -13.37 -16.77 -2.56
C ASN A 79 -12.36 -15.63 -2.70
N MET A 80 -12.78 -14.39 -2.96
CA MET A 80 -11.87 -13.25 -3.14
C MET A 80 -10.84 -13.05 -2.02
N PRO A 81 -11.19 -13.15 -0.72
CA PRO A 81 -10.20 -13.03 0.34
C PRO A 81 -9.13 -14.14 0.31
N ILE A 82 -9.50 -15.34 -0.16
CA ILE A 82 -8.59 -16.47 -0.30
C ILE A 82 -7.68 -16.25 -1.52
N GLU A 83 -8.25 -15.81 -2.63
CA GLU A 83 -7.51 -15.49 -3.86
C GLU A 83 -6.50 -14.36 -3.60
N TYR A 84 -6.87 -13.34 -2.81
CA TYR A 84 -5.96 -12.27 -2.42
C TYR A 84 -4.80 -12.77 -1.55
N TYR A 85 -5.08 -13.63 -0.57
CA TYR A 85 -4.05 -14.30 0.22
C TYR A 85 -3.08 -15.09 -0.67
N ASN A 86 -3.62 -15.94 -1.58
CA ASN A 86 -2.80 -16.72 -2.49
C ASN A 86 -1.93 -15.84 -3.38
N TRP A 87 -2.47 -14.71 -3.87
CA TRP A 87 -1.70 -13.74 -4.63
C TRP A 87 -0.56 -13.12 -3.80
N CYS A 88 -0.82 -12.72 -2.56
CA CYS A 88 0.24 -12.22 -1.68
C CYS A 88 1.33 -13.28 -1.46
N SER A 89 0.97 -14.54 -1.29
CA SER A 89 1.92 -15.64 -1.11
C SER A 89 2.83 -15.85 -2.32
N THR A 90 2.42 -15.46 -3.53
CA THR A 90 3.27 -15.63 -4.74
C THR A 90 4.54 -14.79 -4.73
N TRP A 91 4.61 -13.72 -3.95
CA TRP A 91 5.76 -12.82 -3.91
C TRP A 91 6.38 -12.66 -2.51
N ALA A 92 5.68 -13.05 -1.45
CA ALA A 92 6.12 -12.83 -0.07
C ALA A 92 7.46 -13.51 0.26
N GLU A 93 7.69 -14.74 -0.18
CA GLU A 93 8.94 -15.47 0.03
C GLU A 93 10.14 -14.79 -0.65
N GLU A 94 9.95 -14.28 -1.86
CA GLU A 94 11.00 -13.57 -2.58
C GLU A 94 11.32 -12.21 -1.92
N TRP A 95 10.31 -11.52 -1.37
CA TRP A 95 10.53 -10.32 -0.59
C TRP A 95 11.35 -10.62 0.66
N LEU A 96 11.04 -11.72 1.35
CA LEU A 96 11.83 -12.17 2.50
C LEU A 96 13.28 -12.49 2.10
N ARG A 97 13.47 -13.17 0.96
CA ARG A 97 14.80 -13.56 0.47
C ARG A 97 15.71 -12.35 0.21
N VAL A 98 15.21 -11.33 -0.49
CA VAL A 98 16.02 -10.19 -0.92
C VAL A 98 16.35 -9.22 0.22
N LEU A 99 15.55 -9.16 1.29
CA LEU A 99 15.79 -8.32 2.45
C LEU A 99 16.99 -8.82 3.26
N LYS A 100 17.76 -7.86 3.81
CA LYS A 100 18.76 -8.17 4.83
C LYS A 100 18.09 -8.65 6.13
N PRO A 101 18.73 -9.55 6.91
CA PRO A 101 18.22 -9.90 8.23
C PRO A 101 17.96 -8.67 9.09
N GLY A 102 16.80 -8.58 9.74
CA GLY A 102 16.39 -7.44 10.54
C GLY A 102 15.85 -6.23 9.74
N ALA A 103 15.90 -6.26 8.43
CA ALA A 103 15.40 -5.18 7.58
C ALA A 103 13.87 -5.04 7.68
N SER A 104 13.40 -3.80 7.59
CA SER A 104 11.99 -3.45 7.60
C SER A 104 11.33 -3.65 6.24
N CYS A 105 10.02 -3.95 6.26
CA CYS A 105 9.17 -3.96 5.09
C CYS A 105 7.88 -3.21 5.41
N PHE A 106 7.59 -2.11 4.71
CA PHE A 106 6.33 -1.38 4.82
C PHE A 106 5.46 -1.67 3.60
N VAL A 107 4.23 -2.08 3.87
CA VAL A 107 3.25 -2.42 2.84
C VAL A 107 1.99 -1.59 3.03
N PHE A 108 1.68 -0.73 2.07
CA PHE A 108 0.37 -0.12 2.00
C PHE A 108 -0.62 -1.16 1.47
N ALA A 109 -1.58 -1.53 2.30
CA ALA A 109 -2.58 -2.53 1.97
C ALA A 109 -3.99 -1.97 2.14
N GLY A 110 -4.89 -2.38 1.26
CA GLY A 110 -6.29 -1.97 1.36
C GLY A 110 -6.93 -2.47 2.66
N ARG A 111 -7.65 -1.60 3.37
CA ARG A 111 -8.34 -1.92 4.64
C ARG A 111 -9.21 -3.18 4.60
N ARG A 112 -9.66 -3.59 3.42
CA ARG A 112 -10.51 -4.78 3.25
C ARG A 112 -9.71 -6.07 3.40
N PHE A 113 -8.51 -6.12 2.84
CA PHE A 113 -7.72 -7.35 2.74
C PHE A 113 -6.36 -7.29 3.45
N SER A 114 -6.07 -6.21 4.20
CA SER A 114 -4.83 -6.08 4.97
C SER A 114 -4.55 -7.31 5.85
N HIS A 115 -5.58 -7.86 6.50
CA HIS A 115 -5.46 -9.08 7.30
C HIS A 115 -5.02 -10.31 6.50
N ARG A 116 -5.37 -10.40 5.20
CA ARG A 116 -4.94 -11.49 4.32
C ARG A 116 -3.49 -11.32 3.89
N CYS A 117 -3.07 -10.06 3.65
CA CYS A 117 -1.67 -9.75 3.41
C CYS A 117 -0.82 -10.08 4.64
N ILE A 118 -1.27 -9.71 5.86
CA ILE A 118 -0.55 -10.05 7.09
C ILE A 118 -0.34 -11.56 7.21
N CYS A 119 -1.41 -12.37 7.07
CA CYS A 119 -1.29 -13.83 7.14
C CYS A 119 -0.29 -14.38 6.10
N ALA A 120 -0.36 -13.93 4.85
CA ALA A 120 0.54 -14.40 3.80
C ALA A 120 2.01 -14.05 4.08
N MET A 121 2.27 -12.86 4.64
CA MET A 121 3.62 -12.41 5.00
C MET A 121 4.16 -13.21 6.20
N GLU A 122 3.34 -13.42 7.24
CA GLU A 122 3.74 -14.22 8.41
C GLU A 122 3.99 -15.68 8.03
N ASP A 123 3.14 -16.27 7.18
CA ASP A 123 3.32 -17.64 6.66
C ASP A 123 4.58 -17.79 5.80
N ALA A 124 5.00 -16.70 5.10
CA ALA A 124 6.28 -16.65 4.40
C ALA A 124 7.50 -16.47 5.33
N GLY A 125 7.29 -16.19 6.62
CA GLY A 125 8.33 -16.09 7.62
C GLY A 125 8.68 -14.67 8.08
N PHE A 126 7.91 -13.64 7.71
CA PHE A 126 8.09 -12.29 8.25
C PHE A 126 7.59 -12.20 9.70
N ILE A 127 8.17 -11.28 10.46
CA ILE A 127 7.66 -10.85 11.75
C ILE A 127 6.76 -9.64 11.51
N PHE A 128 5.47 -9.72 11.85
CA PHE A 128 4.61 -8.55 11.89
C PHE A 128 4.97 -7.70 13.12
N LYS A 129 5.38 -6.44 12.89
CA LYS A 129 5.81 -5.53 13.97
C LYS A 129 4.69 -4.63 14.45
N ASP A 130 4.01 -3.94 13.51
CA ASP A 130 2.98 -2.97 13.86
C ASP A 130 2.10 -2.65 12.64
N MET A 131 0.99 -1.96 12.90
CA MET A 131 0.15 -1.34 11.90
C MET A 131 0.15 0.17 12.12
N ILE A 132 0.69 0.91 11.17
CA ILE A 132 0.70 2.37 11.19
C ILE A 132 -0.58 2.86 10.51
N ALA A 133 -1.32 3.75 11.16
CA ALA A 133 -2.49 4.40 10.60
C ALA A 133 -2.08 5.72 9.94
N TRP A 134 -2.08 5.76 8.60
CA TRP A 134 -1.95 7.02 7.88
C TRP A 134 -3.30 7.74 7.81
N GLU A 135 -3.45 8.81 8.57
CA GLU A 135 -4.62 9.68 8.55
C GLU A 135 -4.61 10.61 7.34
N LYS A 136 -5.77 10.69 6.67
CA LYS A 136 -6.01 11.56 5.52
C LYS A 136 -6.95 12.70 5.90
N ASP A 137 -6.69 13.91 5.46
CA ASP A 137 -7.57 15.07 5.71
C ASP A 137 -8.94 14.90 5.05
N ALA A 138 -9.00 14.22 3.92
CA ALA A 138 -10.22 13.99 3.16
C ALA A 138 -10.25 12.63 2.49
N ALA A 139 -11.44 12.08 2.38
CA ALA A 139 -11.69 10.86 1.61
C ALA A 139 -13.07 10.89 0.98
N ALA A 140 -13.19 10.35 -0.23
CA ALA A 140 -14.48 10.20 -0.88
C ALA A 140 -15.38 9.24 -0.07
N HIS A 141 -16.63 9.64 0.14
CA HIS A 141 -17.61 8.85 0.86
C HIS A 141 -18.95 8.83 0.12
N ARG A 142 -19.42 7.65 -0.22
CA ARG A 142 -20.63 7.45 -1.03
C ARG A 142 -21.64 6.55 -0.32
N ALA A 143 -21.91 6.78 0.96
CA ALA A 143 -22.99 6.09 1.64
C ALA A 143 -24.33 6.62 1.17
N GLN A 144 -25.22 5.71 0.72
CA GLN A 144 -26.58 6.07 0.32
C GLN A 144 -27.42 6.35 1.55
N ASN A 145 -28.27 7.35 1.48
CA ASN A 145 -29.26 7.65 2.51
C ASN A 145 -30.44 6.68 2.38
N VAL A 146 -30.70 5.93 3.44
CA VAL A 146 -31.77 4.91 3.47
C VAL A 146 -33.14 5.52 3.20
N LYS A 147 -33.44 6.70 3.81
CA LYS A 147 -34.67 7.46 3.56
C LYS A 147 -34.89 7.68 2.06
N VAL A 148 -33.89 8.25 1.36
CA VAL A 148 -33.98 8.54 -0.07
C VAL A 148 -34.18 7.27 -0.92
N VAL A 149 -33.63 6.15 -0.49
CA VAL A 149 -33.83 4.87 -1.19
C VAL A 149 -35.29 4.41 -1.07
N PHE A 150 -35.89 4.51 0.13
CA PHE A 150 -37.30 4.15 0.35
C PHE A 150 -38.25 5.13 -0.34
N GLU A 151 -38.02 6.43 -0.27
CA GLU A 151 -38.82 7.43 -1.01
C GLU A 151 -38.86 7.15 -2.50
N ARG A 152 -37.74 6.79 -3.14
CA ARG A 152 -37.67 6.41 -4.55
C ARG A 152 -38.47 5.11 -4.89
N ARG A 153 -38.75 4.30 -3.89
CA ARG A 153 -39.55 3.08 -4.01
C ARG A 153 -41.00 3.30 -3.64
N GLY A 154 -41.41 4.52 -3.26
CA GLY A 154 -42.75 4.85 -2.81
C GLY A 154 -43.10 4.40 -1.39
N ASP A 155 -42.11 3.95 -0.61
CA ASP A 155 -42.31 3.45 0.75
C ASP A 155 -42.02 4.57 1.78
N ASN A 156 -43.04 5.41 2.00
CA ASN A 156 -42.93 6.57 2.89
C ASN A 156 -42.87 6.19 4.37
N GLU A 157 -43.45 5.09 4.77
CA GLU A 157 -43.39 4.60 6.14
C GLU A 157 -41.95 4.25 6.53
N ASN A 158 -41.30 3.38 5.76
CA ASN A 158 -39.91 3.03 5.99
C ASN A 158 -38.95 4.20 5.75
N ALA A 159 -39.25 5.13 4.84
CA ALA A 159 -38.49 6.35 4.67
C ALA A 159 -38.47 7.20 5.96
N THR A 160 -39.59 7.28 6.65
CA THR A 160 -39.70 8.00 7.93
C THR A 160 -38.98 7.23 9.06
N LYS A 161 -39.22 5.94 9.17
CA LYS A 161 -38.63 5.04 10.18
C LYS A 161 -37.09 5.05 10.13
N TRP A 162 -36.51 5.01 8.93
CA TRP A 162 -35.09 4.92 8.70
C TRP A 162 -34.41 6.27 8.38
N LYS A 163 -35.03 7.38 8.76
CA LYS A 163 -34.44 8.71 8.61
C LYS A 163 -33.13 8.81 9.41
N GLY A 164 -32.08 9.36 8.77
CA GLY A 164 -30.74 9.48 9.36
C GLY A 164 -29.83 8.27 9.16
N TRP A 165 -30.35 7.15 8.71
CA TRP A 165 -29.55 5.95 8.43
C TRP A 165 -28.93 5.99 7.03
N LYS A 166 -27.75 5.38 6.92
CA LYS A 166 -27.00 5.26 5.66
C LYS A 166 -26.61 3.83 5.37
N LEU A 167 -26.63 3.48 4.08
CA LEU A 167 -26.08 2.22 3.58
C LEU A 167 -24.60 2.42 3.22
N GLY A 168 -23.78 1.50 3.64
CA GLY A 168 -22.36 1.52 3.28
C GLY A 168 -21.43 1.56 4.47
N ASN A 169 -20.15 1.79 4.18
CA ASN A 169 -19.11 1.87 5.21
C ASN A 169 -18.99 3.30 5.73
N LEU A 170 -18.28 3.45 6.85
CA LEU A 170 -17.85 4.76 7.33
C LEU A 170 -16.88 5.40 6.32
N ARG A 171 -16.67 6.72 6.44
CA ARG A 171 -15.68 7.46 5.63
C ARG A 171 -14.28 6.93 5.92
N PRO A 172 -13.50 6.55 4.89
CA PRO A 172 -12.17 5.96 5.09
C PRO A 172 -11.11 7.04 5.33
N LEU A 173 -11.02 7.56 6.54
CA LEU A 173 -10.05 8.61 6.88
C LEU A 173 -8.65 8.09 7.19
N PHE A 174 -8.46 6.79 7.35
CA PHE A 174 -7.13 6.20 7.49
C PHE A 174 -6.85 5.12 6.45
N GLU A 175 -5.57 4.92 6.18
CA GLU A 175 -5.05 3.82 5.37
C GLU A 175 -4.01 3.05 6.19
N PRO A 176 -4.09 1.72 6.29
CA PRO A 176 -3.11 0.95 7.05
C PRO A 176 -1.81 0.82 6.27
N ILE A 177 -0.70 1.02 6.96
CA ILE A 177 0.64 0.69 6.53
C ILE A 177 1.10 -0.46 7.43
N LEU A 178 1.29 -1.62 6.85
CA LEU A 178 1.71 -2.82 7.57
C LEU A 178 3.23 -2.80 7.70
N TRP A 179 3.74 -2.88 8.92
CA TRP A 179 5.16 -2.91 9.19
C TRP A 179 5.61 -4.31 9.56
N PHE A 180 6.46 -4.88 8.72
CA PHE A 180 7.08 -6.18 8.93
C PHE A 180 8.60 -6.05 9.08
N MET A 181 9.22 -7.12 9.57
CA MET A 181 10.67 -7.27 9.66
C MET A 181 11.07 -8.67 9.20
N LYS A 182 12.15 -8.78 8.42
CA LYS A 182 12.82 -10.07 8.21
C LYS A 182 13.43 -10.56 9.53
N PRO A 183 13.22 -11.80 9.98
CA PRO A 183 13.90 -12.35 11.14
C PRO A 183 15.42 -12.21 11.03
N TYR A 184 16.09 -12.02 12.16
CA TYR A 184 17.54 -12.11 12.30
C TYR A 184 17.93 -13.45 12.98
N PRO A 185 19.21 -13.88 12.92
CA PRO A 185 19.62 -15.20 13.40
C PRO A 185 19.27 -15.44 14.88
N ILE A 186 18.82 -16.67 15.17
CA ILE A 186 18.52 -17.13 16.53
C ILE A 186 19.78 -17.01 17.39
N GLY A 187 19.65 -16.48 18.60
CA GLY A 187 20.75 -16.27 19.53
C GLY A 187 21.53 -14.95 19.35
N GLY A 188 21.23 -14.21 18.25
CA GLY A 188 21.75 -12.86 18.05
C GLY A 188 20.88 -11.81 18.75
N THR A 189 21.46 -10.63 19.02
CA THR A 189 20.69 -9.47 19.45
C THR A 189 20.39 -8.57 18.26
N LEU A 190 19.34 -7.75 18.35
CA LEU A 190 19.03 -6.76 17.31
C LEU A 190 20.18 -5.72 17.19
N THR A 191 20.86 -5.41 18.28
CA THR A 191 22.03 -4.52 18.27
C THR A 191 23.20 -5.11 17.49
N ASP A 192 23.47 -6.42 17.64
CA ASP A 192 24.50 -7.10 16.83
C ASP A 192 24.09 -7.14 15.35
N ASN A 193 22.80 -7.34 15.08
CA ASN A 193 22.26 -7.31 13.72
C ASN A 193 22.45 -5.93 13.07
N ILE A 194 22.19 -4.83 13.81
CA ILE A 194 22.43 -3.46 13.33
C ILE A 194 23.90 -3.27 12.98
N ARG A 195 24.82 -3.78 13.82
CA ARG A 195 26.27 -3.68 13.56
C ARG A 195 26.69 -4.44 12.29
N LEU A 196 26.07 -5.58 12.00
CA LEU A 196 26.42 -6.43 10.85
C LEU A 196 25.77 -5.97 9.55
N HIS A 197 24.52 -5.55 9.61
CA HIS A 197 23.67 -5.32 8.44
C HIS A 197 23.19 -3.86 8.31
N SER A 198 23.44 -3.01 9.33
CA SER A 198 23.02 -1.60 9.39
C SER A 198 21.48 -1.41 9.28
N VAL A 199 20.71 -2.39 9.70
CA VAL A 199 19.23 -2.38 9.71
C VAL A 199 18.69 -3.01 10.99
N GLY A 200 17.40 -2.72 11.32
CA GLY A 200 16.68 -3.34 12.44
C GLY A 200 16.16 -2.35 13.49
N GLY A 201 16.72 -1.16 13.56
CA GLY A 201 16.22 -0.08 14.39
C GLY A 201 15.25 0.86 13.69
N TYR A 202 14.70 1.82 14.43
CA TYR A 202 14.04 3.00 13.88
C TYR A 202 14.59 4.28 14.49
N ASN A 203 14.55 5.38 13.73
CA ASN A 203 15.08 6.67 14.14
C ASN A 203 14.02 7.45 14.94
N GLU A 204 14.06 7.29 16.27
CA GLU A 204 13.13 7.96 17.18
C GLU A 204 13.29 9.48 17.17
N GLU A 205 14.50 10.00 17.07
CA GLU A 205 14.78 11.43 17.03
C GLU A 205 14.18 12.08 15.77
N TYR A 206 14.39 11.43 14.61
CA TYR A 206 13.77 11.87 13.36
C TYR A 206 12.23 11.85 13.47
N PHE A 207 11.68 10.79 14.06
CA PHE A 207 10.23 10.66 14.23
C PHE A 207 9.65 11.80 15.08
N LYS A 208 10.25 12.07 16.24
CA LYS A 208 9.80 13.12 17.17
C LYS A 208 9.85 14.52 16.56
N ASN A 209 10.85 14.81 15.74
CA ASN A 209 11.07 16.12 15.13
C ASN A 209 10.35 16.29 13.79
N ASN A 210 9.70 15.25 13.26
CA ASN A 210 9.04 15.31 11.96
C ASN A 210 7.60 15.84 12.08
N PRO A 211 7.18 16.82 11.24
CA PRO A 211 5.83 17.38 11.28
C PRO A 211 4.70 16.38 10.99
N LEU A 212 5.00 15.22 10.42
CA LEU A 212 4.02 14.14 10.20
C LEU A 212 3.65 13.42 11.51
N ASN A 213 4.49 13.51 12.55
CA ASN A 213 4.17 13.09 13.90
C ASN A 213 3.26 14.13 14.57
N ASN A 214 2.00 14.14 14.19
CA ASN A 214 1.04 15.14 14.69
C ASN A 214 0.16 14.57 15.81
N SER A 215 0.70 13.73 16.66
CA SER A 215 -0.05 13.13 17.78
C SER A 215 -0.21 14.09 18.98
N GLY A 216 0.54 15.19 19.02
CA GLY A 216 0.63 16.07 20.20
C GLY A 216 1.26 15.39 21.42
N ILE A 217 1.83 14.20 21.23
CA ILE A 217 2.47 13.35 22.24
C ILE A 217 3.97 13.35 21.93
N GLU A 218 4.80 13.52 22.94
CA GLU A 218 6.28 13.50 22.81
C GLU A 218 6.88 12.11 22.54
N VAL A 219 6.04 11.14 22.14
CA VAL A 219 6.43 9.76 21.87
C VAL A 219 6.14 9.38 20.41
N CYS A 220 6.86 8.42 19.89
CA CYS A 220 6.61 7.84 18.59
C CYS A 220 5.25 7.11 18.60
N SER A 221 4.31 7.60 17.80
CA SER A 221 2.97 7.04 17.67
C SER A 221 2.84 6.28 16.35
N ASN A 222 2.05 5.22 16.33
CA ASN A 222 1.69 4.53 15.09
C ASN A 222 0.55 5.23 14.31
N ILE A 223 0.30 6.52 14.58
CA ILE A 223 -0.62 7.36 13.82
C ILE A 223 0.18 8.47 13.14
N ILE A 224 0.13 8.53 11.82
CA ILE A 224 0.85 9.51 11.01
C ILE A 224 -0.17 10.35 10.23
N LYS A 225 0.02 11.66 10.20
CA LYS A 225 -0.84 12.58 9.48
C LYS A 225 -0.07 13.20 8.32
N CYS A 226 -0.43 12.83 7.10
CA CYS A 226 0.19 13.36 5.90
C CYS A 226 -0.87 13.79 4.88
N LYS A 227 -0.77 15.05 4.45
CA LYS A 227 -1.63 15.59 3.40
C LYS A 227 -1.05 15.23 2.03
N THR A 228 -1.95 14.95 1.09
CA THR A 228 -1.58 14.82 -0.32
C THR A 228 -1.42 16.20 -0.94
N SER A 229 -0.24 16.55 -1.39
CA SER A 229 0.04 17.82 -2.11
C SER A 229 -0.60 17.82 -3.52
N GLN A 230 -0.52 18.94 -4.23
CA GLN A 230 -0.94 18.99 -5.64
C GLN A 230 0.02 18.18 -6.53
N ASP A 231 1.31 18.19 -6.24
CA ASP A 231 2.35 17.47 -6.98
C ASP A 231 2.23 15.94 -6.82
N ASP A 232 1.54 15.50 -5.75
CA ASP A 232 1.23 14.09 -5.51
C ASP A 232 -0.05 13.63 -6.22
N ARG A 233 -0.52 14.34 -7.25
CA ARG A 233 -1.79 14.02 -7.94
C ARG A 233 -1.62 13.99 -9.45
N GLY A 234 -2.42 13.14 -10.07
CA GLY A 234 -2.60 13.15 -11.52
C GLY A 234 -1.75 12.17 -12.30
N LEU A 235 -0.67 11.64 -11.75
CA LEU A 235 0.19 10.68 -12.44
C LEU A 235 -0.30 9.24 -12.28
N HIS A 236 -0.89 8.89 -11.14
CA HIS A 236 -1.43 7.56 -10.88
C HIS A 236 -2.67 7.66 -9.97
N PRO A 237 -3.73 6.83 -10.19
CA PRO A 237 -4.96 6.88 -9.38
C PRO A 237 -4.76 6.61 -7.88
N ALA A 238 -3.71 5.87 -7.53
CA ALA A 238 -3.34 5.51 -6.16
C ALA A 238 -2.02 6.15 -5.70
N GLN A 239 -1.57 7.23 -6.35
CA GLN A 239 -0.31 7.91 -6.02
C GLN A 239 -0.23 8.25 -4.53
N LYS A 240 0.89 7.88 -3.90
CA LYS A 240 1.18 8.20 -2.50
C LYS A 240 1.97 9.50 -2.40
N PRO A 241 1.80 10.27 -1.30
CA PRO A 241 2.61 11.46 -1.06
C PRO A 241 4.09 11.13 -0.93
N VAL A 242 4.95 11.86 -1.65
CA VAL A 242 6.41 11.68 -1.55
C VAL A 242 6.88 11.91 -0.12
N ALA A 243 6.37 12.93 0.57
CA ALA A 243 6.71 13.23 1.96
C ALA A 243 6.41 12.06 2.92
N LEU A 244 5.36 11.27 2.67
CA LEU A 244 5.05 10.08 3.45
C LEU A 244 6.07 8.96 3.20
N MET A 245 6.50 8.78 1.93
CA MET A 245 7.54 7.82 1.59
C MET A 245 8.89 8.22 2.20
N GLU A 246 9.26 9.50 2.13
CA GLU A 246 10.47 10.05 2.78
C GLU A 246 10.45 9.80 4.29
N PHE A 247 9.30 9.98 4.93
CA PHE A 247 9.16 9.70 6.35
C PHE A 247 9.46 8.24 6.69
N LEU A 248 8.86 7.29 5.97
CA LEU A 248 9.04 5.86 6.21
C LEU A 248 10.47 5.39 5.88
N ILE A 249 11.09 5.95 4.85
CA ILE A 249 12.48 5.68 4.47
C ILE A 249 13.42 6.16 5.57
N ASN A 250 13.31 7.41 6.00
CA ASN A 250 14.18 7.96 7.07
C ASN A 250 13.96 7.29 8.43
N LEU A 251 12.75 6.74 8.65
CA LEU A 251 12.42 6.04 9.90
C LEU A 251 13.30 4.81 10.12
N THR A 252 13.67 4.09 9.05
CA THR A 252 14.32 2.77 9.18
C THR A 252 15.59 2.60 8.36
N THR A 253 16.05 3.64 7.65
CA THR A 253 17.25 3.57 6.80
C THR A 253 18.18 4.76 6.99
N VAL A 254 19.44 4.59 6.60
CA VAL A 254 20.46 5.64 6.49
C VAL A 254 20.85 5.86 5.03
N GLU A 255 21.59 6.96 4.74
CA GLU A 255 22.08 7.27 3.39
C GLU A 255 22.87 6.13 2.76
N GLY A 256 22.77 5.97 1.45
CA GLY A 256 23.43 4.93 0.67
C GLY A 256 22.78 3.55 0.76
N GLN A 257 21.74 3.36 1.59
CA GLN A 257 21.02 2.09 1.68
C GLN A 257 20.07 1.88 0.51
N VAL A 258 19.85 0.62 0.13
CA VAL A 258 19.03 0.23 -1.02
C VAL A 258 17.56 0.05 -0.60
N ILE A 259 16.68 0.78 -1.27
CA ILE A 259 15.23 0.71 -1.14
C ILE A 259 14.65 -0.04 -2.34
N LEU A 260 13.80 -1.02 -2.11
CA LEU A 260 13.08 -1.74 -3.15
C LEU A 260 11.58 -1.41 -3.10
N ASP A 261 11.02 -1.03 -4.24
CA ASP A 261 9.58 -0.97 -4.44
C ASP A 261 9.16 -1.90 -5.58
N PRO A 262 8.65 -3.10 -5.26
CA PRO A 262 8.27 -4.09 -6.26
C PRO A 262 7.00 -3.75 -7.05
N PHE A 263 6.22 -2.75 -6.65
CA PHE A 263 5.00 -2.28 -7.32
C PHE A 263 5.00 -0.76 -7.38
N CYS A 264 6.02 -0.18 -8.05
CA CYS A 264 6.37 1.23 -7.85
C CYS A 264 5.41 2.24 -8.53
N GLY A 265 4.46 1.80 -9.37
CA GLY A 265 3.45 2.66 -9.98
C GLY A 265 4.07 3.86 -10.68
N CYS A 266 3.78 5.09 -10.22
CA CYS A 266 4.41 6.31 -10.72
C CYS A 266 5.70 6.72 -9.98
N GLY A 267 6.26 5.86 -9.11
CA GLY A 267 7.59 5.99 -8.54
C GLY A 267 7.72 6.92 -7.33
N SER A 268 6.67 7.14 -6.53
CA SER A 268 6.77 7.99 -5.34
C SER A 268 7.85 7.53 -4.36
N THR A 269 7.99 6.22 -4.15
CA THR A 269 9.04 5.62 -3.31
C THR A 269 10.45 5.91 -3.86
N LEU A 270 10.63 5.79 -5.19
CA LEU A 270 11.94 5.97 -5.83
C LEU A 270 12.38 7.44 -5.79
N VAL A 271 11.43 8.35 -6.03
CA VAL A 271 11.66 9.80 -5.89
C VAL A 271 12.04 10.15 -4.46
N ALA A 272 11.35 9.59 -3.47
CA ALA A 272 11.67 9.78 -2.06
C ALA A 272 13.06 9.24 -1.71
N ALA A 273 13.41 8.05 -2.19
CA ALA A 273 14.74 7.46 -1.99
C ALA A 273 15.84 8.34 -2.58
N GLN A 274 15.66 8.82 -3.81
CA GLN A 274 16.62 9.74 -4.45
C GLN A 274 16.78 11.05 -3.67
N ASN A 275 15.67 11.66 -3.21
CA ASN A 275 15.71 12.90 -2.42
C ASN A 275 16.54 12.74 -1.14
N LEU A 276 16.59 11.56 -0.61
CA LEU A 276 17.22 11.23 0.66
C LEU A 276 18.61 10.58 0.49
N ASN A 277 19.19 10.59 -0.71
CA ASN A 277 20.48 9.95 -1.01
C ASN A 277 20.49 8.45 -0.69
N ARG A 278 19.34 7.76 -0.87
CA ARG A 278 19.25 6.29 -0.84
C ARG A 278 19.33 5.77 -2.26
N GLU A 279 19.90 4.59 -2.41
CA GLU A 279 19.83 3.85 -3.66
C GLU A 279 18.46 3.20 -3.79
N TYR A 280 17.98 2.99 -5.01
CA TYR A 280 16.67 2.44 -5.24
C TYR A 280 16.63 1.39 -6.34
N ILE A 281 15.64 0.51 -6.25
CA ILE A 281 15.23 -0.42 -7.31
C ILE A 281 13.71 -0.35 -7.36
N GLY A 282 13.15 -0.06 -8.54
CA GLY A 282 11.72 -0.08 -8.77
C GLY A 282 11.37 -1.15 -9.79
N ILE A 283 10.27 -1.88 -9.58
CA ILE A 283 9.69 -2.78 -10.57
C ILE A 283 8.28 -2.30 -10.88
N GLU A 284 7.98 -2.15 -12.17
CA GLU A 284 6.67 -1.70 -12.64
C GLU A 284 6.26 -2.48 -13.90
N LEU A 285 5.02 -2.98 -13.89
CA LEU A 285 4.49 -3.78 -15.00
C LEU A 285 4.13 -2.93 -16.21
N ASN A 286 3.63 -1.71 -16.00
CA ASN A 286 3.12 -0.86 -17.07
C ASN A 286 4.24 0.00 -17.66
N PRO A 287 4.58 -0.16 -18.97
CA PRO A 287 5.63 0.62 -19.63
C PRO A 287 5.40 2.14 -19.60
N GLU A 288 4.15 2.59 -19.58
CA GLU A 288 3.83 4.02 -19.50
C GLU A 288 4.24 4.59 -18.13
N TYR A 289 3.99 3.85 -17.04
CA TYR A 289 4.45 4.25 -15.72
C TYR A 289 5.98 4.17 -15.60
N CYS A 290 6.63 3.18 -16.20
CA CYS A 290 8.10 3.12 -16.25
C CYS A 290 8.68 4.41 -16.87
N LYS A 291 8.07 4.92 -17.94
CA LYS A 291 8.48 6.18 -18.57
C LYS A 291 8.26 7.39 -17.64
N ILE A 292 7.09 7.48 -17.02
CA ILE A 292 6.77 8.55 -16.05
C ILE A 292 7.79 8.56 -14.89
N ILE A 293 8.16 7.40 -14.37
CA ILE A 293 9.17 7.31 -13.31
C ILE A 293 10.51 7.86 -13.79
N SER A 294 10.96 7.47 -14.99
CA SER A 294 12.24 7.93 -15.53
C SER A 294 12.26 9.45 -15.67
N GLU A 295 11.20 10.05 -16.22
CA GLU A 295 11.05 11.50 -16.34
C GLU A 295 11.10 12.21 -14.97
N ARG A 296 10.40 11.71 -13.96
CA ARG A 296 10.40 12.26 -12.60
C ARG A 296 11.78 12.22 -11.92
N LEU A 297 12.54 11.15 -12.13
CA LEU A 297 13.88 11.00 -11.54
C LEU A 297 14.92 11.88 -12.25
N GLU A 298 14.78 12.08 -13.59
CA GLU A 298 15.67 12.96 -14.36
C GLU A 298 15.46 14.44 -14.06
N GLU A 299 14.21 14.89 -13.91
CA GLU A 299 13.87 16.29 -13.57
C GLU A 299 14.55 16.74 -12.28
N LYS A 300 14.65 15.85 -11.29
CA LYS A 300 15.29 16.14 -10.01
C LYS A 300 16.81 16.13 -10.05
N THR A 301 17.42 15.44 -11.01
CA THR A 301 18.89 15.47 -11.19
C THR A 301 19.36 16.80 -11.80
N LYS A 302 18.42 17.57 -12.41
CA LYS A 302 18.70 18.85 -13.06
C LYS A 302 18.41 20.09 -12.19
N ALA A 303 17.72 19.91 -11.06
CA ALA A 303 17.37 20.96 -10.09
C ALA A 303 18.37 21.01 -8.94
#